data_eee291debd496631c56c1253d5554c4e
#
_entry.id   eee291debd496631c56c1253d5554c4e
#
_cell.length_a   1.000
_cell.length_b   1.000
_cell.length_c   1.000
_cell.angle_alpha   90.00
_cell.angle_beta   90.00
_cell.angle_gamma   90.00
#
_symmetry.space_group_name_H-M   'P 1'
#
loop_
_entity.id
_entity.type
_entity.pdbx_description
1 polymer ?
#
loop_
_entity_poly.entity_id
_entity_poly.type
_entity_poly.pdbx_seq_one_letter_code
_entity_poly.pdbx_strand_id
1 'polypeptide(L)'
;MTDICNKCHIIKQIGVGAFGTIYMVKYDDKYYAMKIQKIHNWQTKPSTEHNIWREIYFAKIMSKYPEQFSKIYCYQLINNCSHVQPLYSKYHRKRIQSLSKSKYCIKMIFDIKDGIIKDLMKNEHLTDKQLYSFVAQLLYALYIMKKHNFTHADIHNRNIAYKKTNNKTIKLGDISVNTYGYIYSLIDYGNAIHPKF
;
A
#
# COMPACT_ATOMS: atom_id res chain seq x y z
N MET A 1 -16.55 -9.55 6.24
CA MET A 1 -15.43 -8.77 5.66
C MET A 1 -15.80 -7.98 4.38
N THR A 2 -16.91 -8.28 3.74
CA THR A 2 -17.36 -7.59 2.50
C THR A 2 -18.01 -6.21 2.73
N ASP A 3 -18.48 -5.93 3.93
CA ASP A 3 -19.22 -4.70 4.25
C ASP A 3 -18.40 -3.41 4.15
N ILE A 4 -17.15 -3.41 4.60
CA ILE A 4 -16.29 -2.22 4.56
C ILE A 4 -16.08 -1.71 3.12
N CYS A 5 -15.94 -2.61 2.13
CA CYS A 5 -15.82 -2.20 0.75
C CYS A 5 -17.06 -1.46 0.22
N ASN A 6 -18.24 -1.80 0.73
CA ASN A 6 -19.51 -1.25 0.23
C ASN A 6 -19.98 -0.03 1.02
N LYS A 7 -19.69 0.02 2.32
CA LYS A 7 -20.30 0.97 3.26
C LYS A 7 -19.37 2.07 3.76
N CYS A 8 -18.07 2.06 3.38
CA CYS A 8 -17.14 3.12 3.81
C CYS A 8 -17.46 4.46 3.13
N HIS A 9 -17.29 5.55 3.89
CA HIS A 9 -17.51 6.93 3.44
C HIS A 9 -16.17 7.63 3.23
N ILE A 10 -16.02 8.31 2.08
CA ILE A 10 -14.82 9.10 1.77
C ILE A 10 -14.83 10.35 2.66
N ILE A 11 -13.73 10.57 3.38
CA ILE A 11 -13.50 11.76 4.21
C ILE A 11 -12.67 12.79 3.44
N LYS A 12 -11.51 12.38 2.90
CA LYS A 12 -10.63 13.26 2.13
C LYS A 12 -9.66 12.45 1.27
N GLN A 13 -9.13 13.09 0.24
CA GLN A 13 -7.99 12.56 -0.50
C GLN A 13 -6.71 12.74 0.33
N ILE A 14 -5.89 11.68 0.42
CA ILE A 14 -4.64 11.68 1.18
C ILE A 14 -3.41 11.38 0.32
N GLY A 15 -3.62 10.94 -0.90
CA GLY A 15 -2.50 10.68 -1.81
C GLY A 15 -2.96 10.47 -3.24
N VAL A 16 -2.00 10.59 -4.15
CA VAL A 16 -2.18 10.32 -5.57
C VAL A 16 -0.95 9.55 -6.05
N GLY A 17 -1.16 8.37 -6.60
CA GLY A 17 -0.11 7.52 -7.18
C GLY A 17 -0.17 7.50 -8.70
N ALA A 18 0.82 6.91 -9.35
CA ALA A 18 0.91 6.80 -10.82
C ALA A 18 -0.31 6.10 -11.44
N PHE A 19 -1.01 5.27 -10.68
CA PHE A 19 -2.10 4.43 -11.18
C PHE A 19 -3.47 4.74 -10.57
N GLY A 20 -3.53 5.55 -9.51
CA GLY A 20 -4.79 5.82 -8.85
C GLY A 20 -4.70 6.83 -7.72
N THR A 21 -5.82 7.02 -7.05
CA THR A 21 -5.98 7.98 -5.95
C THR A 21 -6.21 7.24 -4.64
N ILE A 22 -5.66 7.80 -3.57
CA ILE A 22 -5.78 7.26 -2.23
C ILE A 22 -6.62 8.22 -1.40
N TYR A 23 -7.64 7.69 -0.74
CA TYR A 23 -8.56 8.41 0.11
C TYR A 23 -8.49 7.90 1.55
N MET A 24 -8.63 8.79 2.50
CA MET A 24 -9.03 8.41 3.85
C MET A 24 -10.54 8.14 3.82
N VAL A 25 -10.94 6.99 4.31
CA VAL A 25 -12.34 6.59 4.44
C VAL A 25 -12.66 6.22 5.88
N LYS A 26 -13.94 6.38 6.26
CA LYS A 26 -14.45 5.97 7.57
C LYS A 26 -15.44 4.83 7.41
N TYR A 27 -15.32 3.81 8.26
CA TYR A 27 -16.27 2.73 8.40
C TYR A 27 -16.27 2.27 9.86
N ASP A 28 -17.45 2.18 10.47
CA ASP A 28 -17.67 1.69 11.84
C ASP A 28 -16.71 2.38 12.85
N ASP A 29 -16.74 3.73 12.83
CA ASP A 29 -15.92 4.64 13.63
C ASP A 29 -14.38 4.52 13.48
N LYS A 30 -13.91 3.70 12.54
CA LYS A 30 -12.49 3.55 12.21
C LYS A 30 -12.15 4.15 10.87
N TYR A 31 -10.90 4.59 10.76
CA TYR A 31 -10.34 5.15 9.53
C TYR A 31 -9.51 4.11 8.79
N TYR A 32 -9.58 4.17 7.46
CA TYR A 32 -8.87 3.28 6.55
C TYR A 32 -8.31 4.07 5.36
N ALA A 33 -7.35 3.49 4.66
CA ALA A 33 -6.86 4.00 3.38
C ALA A 33 -7.55 3.24 2.24
N MET A 34 -8.23 3.95 1.35
CA MET A 34 -8.86 3.40 0.15
C MET A 34 -8.07 3.79 -1.08
N LYS A 35 -7.48 2.82 -1.76
CA LYS A 35 -6.85 3.02 -3.09
C LYS A 35 -7.88 2.68 -4.16
N ILE A 36 -8.15 3.63 -5.07
CA ILE A 36 -8.95 3.39 -6.26
C ILE A 36 -8.04 3.54 -7.46
N GLN A 37 -7.96 2.50 -8.28
CA GLN A 37 -7.11 2.44 -9.46
C GLN A 37 -7.91 2.06 -10.70
N LYS A 38 -7.79 2.84 -11.78
CA LYS A 38 -8.31 2.45 -13.10
C LYS A 38 -7.54 1.27 -13.65
N ILE A 39 -8.26 0.34 -14.26
CA ILE A 39 -7.71 -0.84 -14.91
C ILE A 39 -8.22 -0.94 -16.35
N HIS A 40 -7.48 -1.63 -17.21
CA HIS A 40 -7.97 -1.93 -18.55
C HIS A 40 -9.07 -3.00 -18.53
N ASN A 41 -9.92 -3.03 -19.56
CA ASN A 41 -11.00 -4.01 -19.67
C ASN A 41 -10.49 -5.46 -19.59
N TRP A 42 -9.33 -5.76 -20.19
CA TRP A 42 -8.71 -7.08 -20.13
C TRP A 42 -8.18 -7.48 -18.74
N GLN A 43 -8.01 -6.49 -17.83
CA GLN A 43 -7.60 -6.73 -16.45
C GLN A 43 -8.78 -7.02 -15.49
N THR A 44 -10.01 -7.07 -15.98
CA THR A 44 -11.19 -7.34 -15.13
C THR A 44 -11.22 -8.77 -14.60
N LYS A 45 -10.57 -9.71 -15.31
CA LYS A 45 -10.39 -11.08 -14.86
C LYS A 45 -9.11 -11.18 -13.99
N PRO A 46 -9.19 -11.84 -12.82
CA PRO A 46 -8.02 -12.08 -11.99
C PRO A 46 -6.94 -12.88 -12.72
N SER A 47 -5.73 -12.30 -12.80
CA SER A 47 -4.54 -12.96 -13.29
C SER A 47 -3.30 -12.32 -12.68
N THR A 48 -2.37 -13.13 -12.22
CA THR A 48 -1.09 -12.64 -11.66
C THR A 48 -0.15 -12.08 -12.72
N GLU A 49 -0.46 -12.21 -14.00
CA GLU A 49 0.21 -11.48 -15.09
C GLU A 49 -0.06 -9.96 -15.01
N HIS A 50 -1.14 -9.56 -14.35
CA HIS A 50 -1.53 -8.15 -14.21
C HIS A 50 -1.08 -7.58 -12.88
N ASN A 51 -0.37 -6.46 -12.90
CA ASN A 51 0.17 -5.77 -11.73
C ASN A 51 -0.86 -5.59 -10.60
N ILE A 52 -2.09 -5.21 -10.95
CA ILE A 52 -3.15 -4.97 -9.97
C ILE A 52 -3.54 -6.23 -9.20
N TRP A 53 -3.63 -7.37 -9.87
CA TRP A 53 -3.96 -8.63 -9.21
C TRP A 53 -2.78 -9.19 -8.44
N ARG A 54 -1.54 -8.95 -8.90
CA ARG A 54 -0.32 -9.24 -8.12
C ARG A 54 -0.30 -8.40 -6.85
N GLU A 55 -0.59 -7.10 -6.93
CA GLU A 55 -0.66 -6.24 -5.74
C GLU A 55 -1.63 -6.80 -4.71
N ILE A 56 -2.84 -7.19 -5.12
CA ILE A 56 -3.85 -7.79 -4.24
C ILE A 56 -3.35 -9.13 -3.67
N TYR A 57 -2.75 -9.97 -4.49
CA TYR A 57 -2.24 -11.28 -4.07
C TYR A 57 -1.17 -11.13 -2.98
N PHE A 58 -0.16 -10.28 -3.23
CA PHE A 58 0.90 -10.04 -2.25
C PHE A 58 0.38 -9.36 -0.99
N ALA A 59 -0.48 -8.36 -1.13
CA ALA A 59 -1.10 -7.70 0.02
C ALA A 59 -1.85 -8.68 0.94
N LYS A 60 -2.55 -9.66 0.36
CA LYS A 60 -3.21 -10.73 1.14
C LYS A 60 -2.23 -11.60 1.92
N ILE A 61 -1.12 -12.02 1.28
CA ILE A 61 -0.10 -12.82 1.95
C ILE A 61 0.54 -12.02 3.07
N MET A 62 0.92 -10.78 2.79
CA MET A 62 1.61 -9.90 3.73
C MET A 62 0.71 -9.39 4.86
N SER A 63 -0.61 -9.42 4.69
CA SER A 63 -1.57 -9.09 5.77
C SER A 63 -1.43 -9.93 7.04
N LYS A 64 -0.68 -11.03 6.97
CA LYS A 64 -0.31 -11.84 8.15
C LYS A 64 0.72 -11.16 9.05
N TYR A 65 1.39 -10.12 8.53
CA TYR A 65 2.45 -9.37 9.22
C TYR A 65 2.11 -7.87 9.23
N PRO A 66 1.05 -7.44 9.96
CA PRO A 66 0.47 -6.10 9.83
C PRO A 66 1.35 -4.97 10.36
N GLU A 67 2.41 -5.29 11.10
CA GLU A 67 3.39 -4.30 11.57
C GLU A 67 4.41 -3.96 10.47
N GLN A 68 4.82 -4.96 9.67
CA GLN A 68 5.82 -4.80 8.62
C GLN A 68 5.21 -4.45 7.26
N PHE A 69 3.91 -4.69 7.09
CA PHE A 69 3.21 -4.51 5.80
C PHE A 69 1.83 -3.91 6.00
N SER A 70 1.36 -3.19 5.00
CA SER A 70 -0.01 -2.69 5.02
C SER A 70 -1.00 -3.84 4.83
N LYS A 71 -1.95 -3.94 5.76
CA LYS A 71 -2.99 -4.96 5.74
C LYS A 71 -4.10 -4.59 4.76
N ILE A 72 -4.43 -5.49 3.83
CA ILE A 72 -5.61 -5.35 2.98
C ILE A 72 -6.83 -5.98 3.67
N TYR A 73 -7.93 -5.23 3.75
CA TYR A 73 -9.20 -5.69 4.34
C TYR A 73 -10.15 -6.25 3.29
N CYS A 74 -10.24 -5.59 2.16
CA CYS A 74 -11.06 -6.03 1.04
C CYS A 74 -10.62 -5.36 -0.27
N TYR A 75 -11.11 -5.91 -1.37
CA TYR A 75 -11.03 -5.30 -2.70
C TYR A 75 -12.30 -5.57 -3.49
N GLN A 76 -12.58 -4.72 -4.45
CA GLN A 76 -13.79 -4.80 -5.28
C GLN A 76 -13.54 -4.26 -6.68
N LEU A 77 -14.00 -5.00 -7.69
CA LEU A 77 -14.11 -4.49 -9.05
C LEU A 77 -15.32 -3.54 -9.13
N ILE A 78 -15.10 -2.33 -9.64
CA ILE A 78 -16.14 -1.33 -9.82
C ILE A 78 -16.33 -1.11 -11.31
N ASN A 79 -17.59 -1.22 -11.75
CA ASN A 79 -18.02 -0.81 -13.08
C ASN A 79 -18.39 0.68 -13.02
N ASN A 80 -18.14 1.40 -14.13
CA ASN A 80 -18.49 2.79 -14.25
C ASN A 80 -17.82 3.74 -13.24
N CYS A 81 -16.49 3.71 -13.17
CA CYS A 81 -15.69 4.63 -12.36
C CYS A 81 -15.11 5.82 -13.16
N SER A 82 -15.93 6.45 -13.98
CA SER A 82 -15.54 7.58 -14.85
C SER A 82 -14.97 8.79 -14.08
N HIS A 83 -15.38 8.96 -12.82
CA HIS A 83 -14.91 10.04 -11.94
C HIS A 83 -13.46 9.87 -11.46
N VAL A 84 -12.89 8.68 -11.59
CA VAL A 84 -11.49 8.42 -11.21
C VAL A 84 -10.60 8.73 -12.41
N GLN A 85 -9.82 9.79 -12.31
CA GLN A 85 -8.84 10.14 -13.35
C GLN A 85 -7.48 9.52 -13.02
N PRO A 86 -6.83 8.84 -13.99
CA PRO A 86 -5.45 8.44 -13.81
C PRO A 86 -4.58 9.70 -13.80
N LEU A 87 -3.53 9.70 -12.97
CA LEU A 87 -2.57 10.80 -12.97
C LEU A 87 -1.93 10.97 -14.33
N TYR A 88 -1.77 12.23 -14.72
CA TYR A 88 -0.97 12.59 -15.87
C TYR A 88 0.51 12.32 -15.57
N SER A 89 1.12 11.43 -16.33
CA SER A 89 2.56 11.21 -16.32
C SER A 89 3.14 11.49 -17.70
N LYS A 90 4.12 12.38 -17.79
CA LYS A 90 4.83 12.70 -19.03
C LYS A 90 5.44 11.46 -19.69
N TYR A 91 5.87 10.49 -18.87
CA TYR A 91 6.53 9.26 -19.31
C TYR A 91 5.58 8.13 -19.74
N HIS A 92 4.29 8.20 -19.40
CA HIS A 92 3.31 7.13 -19.64
C HIS A 92 2.07 7.60 -20.40
N ARG A 93 2.18 8.60 -21.27
CA ARG A 93 1.04 9.20 -22.00
C ARG A 93 0.11 8.20 -22.66
N LYS A 94 0.64 7.25 -23.46
CA LYS A 94 -0.18 6.27 -24.18
C LYS A 94 -0.98 5.37 -23.24
N ARG A 95 -0.34 4.88 -22.16
CA ARG A 95 -0.98 4.02 -21.15
C ARG A 95 -2.07 4.77 -20.40
N ILE A 96 -1.84 6.04 -20.05
CA ILE A 96 -2.79 6.89 -19.35
C ILE A 96 -3.99 7.22 -20.24
N GLN A 97 -3.78 7.50 -21.52
CA GLN A 97 -4.88 7.74 -22.48
C GLN A 97 -5.78 6.51 -22.62
N SER A 98 -5.22 5.32 -22.70
CA SER A 98 -6.03 4.09 -22.78
C SER A 98 -6.77 3.80 -21.48
N LEU A 99 -6.16 4.08 -20.31
CA LEU A 99 -6.80 3.96 -19.01
C LEU A 99 -7.90 5.00 -18.80
N SER A 100 -7.75 6.23 -19.31
CA SER A 100 -8.77 7.27 -19.17
C SER A 100 -10.12 6.86 -19.77
N LYS A 101 -10.10 6.07 -20.84
CA LYS A 101 -11.29 5.53 -21.51
C LYS A 101 -11.90 4.31 -20.80
N SER A 102 -11.20 3.71 -19.87
CA SER A 102 -11.72 2.54 -19.15
C SER A 102 -12.87 2.90 -18.21
N LYS A 103 -13.89 2.04 -18.19
CA LYS A 103 -15.03 2.11 -17.27
C LYS A 103 -14.76 1.36 -15.95
N TYR A 104 -13.67 0.61 -15.85
CA TYR A 104 -13.39 -0.29 -14.73
C TYR A 104 -12.32 0.26 -13.79
N CYS A 105 -12.57 0.07 -12.51
CA CYS A 105 -11.60 0.33 -11.43
C CYS A 105 -11.54 -0.85 -10.47
N ILE A 106 -10.42 -0.96 -9.78
CA ILE A 106 -10.33 -1.75 -8.54
C ILE A 106 -10.22 -0.80 -7.36
N LYS A 107 -11.09 -1.02 -6.39
CA LYS A 107 -11.05 -0.40 -5.07
C LYS A 107 -10.41 -1.40 -4.11
N MET A 108 -9.45 -0.94 -3.32
CA MET A 108 -8.77 -1.71 -2.28
C MET A 108 -8.80 -0.92 -0.98
N ILE A 109 -9.11 -1.57 0.13
CA ILE A 109 -9.13 -0.96 1.46
C ILE A 109 -7.98 -1.54 2.28
N PHE A 110 -7.14 -0.65 2.78
CA PHE A 110 -5.98 -0.96 3.61
C PHE A 110 -6.10 -0.31 4.99
N ASP A 111 -5.30 -0.76 5.94
CA ASP A 111 -5.10 -0.03 7.18
C ASP A 111 -4.49 1.35 6.89
N ILE A 112 -4.95 2.34 7.65
CA ILE A 112 -4.43 3.69 7.50
C ILE A 112 -3.09 3.83 8.24
N LYS A 113 -2.15 4.53 7.63
CA LYS A 113 -0.87 4.94 8.20
C LYS A 113 -0.85 6.45 8.39
N ASP A 114 0.05 6.95 9.22
CA ASP A 114 0.13 8.39 9.51
C ASP A 114 0.84 9.18 8.41
N GLY A 115 1.64 8.52 7.57
CA GLY A 115 2.29 9.11 6.42
C GLY A 115 3.32 8.19 5.77
N ILE A 116 4.15 8.75 4.89
CA ILE A 116 5.25 8.05 4.22
C ILE A 116 6.59 8.59 4.70
N ILE A 117 7.64 7.75 4.60
CA ILE A 117 8.97 8.09 5.10
C ILE A 117 9.56 9.33 4.40
N LYS A 118 9.21 9.57 3.14
CA LYS A 118 9.62 10.77 2.41
C LYS A 118 9.19 12.05 3.13
N ASP A 119 7.95 12.11 3.60
CA ASP A 119 7.41 13.30 4.25
C ASP A 119 7.89 13.39 5.70
N LEU A 120 8.05 12.25 6.39
CA LEU A 120 8.64 12.19 7.72
C LEU A 120 10.06 12.78 7.71
N MET A 121 10.94 12.31 6.83
CA MET A 121 12.33 12.78 6.73
C MET A 121 12.45 14.24 6.26
N LYS A 122 11.43 14.79 5.59
CA LYS A 122 11.39 16.19 5.20
C LYS A 122 11.01 17.11 6.38
N ASN A 123 10.12 16.63 7.23
CA ASN A 123 9.49 17.44 8.27
C ASN A 123 10.10 17.23 9.65
N GLU A 124 10.78 16.12 9.88
CA GLU A 124 11.38 15.75 11.16
C GLU A 124 12.84 15.29 10.98
N HIS A 125 13.72 15.73 11.87
CA HIS A 125 15.07 15.17 11.97
C HIS A 125 15.03 13.91 12.84
N LEU A 126 15.14 12.75 12.20
CA LEU A 126 15.21 11.49 12.92
C LEU A 126 16.55 11.36 13.64
N THR A 127 16.50 10.97 14.90
CA THR A 127 17.70 10.64 15.67
C THR A 127 18.35 9.36 15.16
N ASP A 128 19.63 9.14 15.47
CA ASP A 128 20.33 7.91 15.11
C ASP A 128 19.60 6.66 15.62
N LYS A 129 19.05 6.70 16.83
CA LYS A 129 18.27 5.60 17.41
C LYS A 129 17.01 5.29 16.58
N GLN A 130 16.32 6.32 16.09
CA GLN A 130 15.16 6.15 15.20
C GLN A 130 15.57 5.61 13.83
N LEU A 131 16.72 6.04 13.29
CA LEU A 131 17.27 5.52 12.03
C LEU A 131 17.69 4.04 12.17
N TYR A 132 18.36 3.64 13.26
CA TYR A 132 18.65 2.24 13.53
C TYR A 132 17.38 1.39 13.63
N SER A 133 16.36 1.86 14.32
CA SER A 133 15.06 1.19 14.42
C SER A 133 14.41 1.05 13.03
N PHE A 134 14.42 2.12 12.23
CA PHE A 134 13.93 2.10 10.85
C PHE A 134 14.62 1.03 10.00
N VAL A 135 15.94 1.01 10.01
CA VAL A 135 16.73 0.03 9.25
C VAL A 135 16.43 -1.40 9.70
N ALA A 136 16.40 -1.65 11.02
CA ALA A 136 16.10 -2.97 11.57
C ALA A 136 14.71 -3.47 11.15
N GLN A 137 13.67 -2.62 11.23
CA GLN A 137 12.32 -2.96 10.83
C GLN A 137 12.22 -3.22 9.31
N LEU A 138 12.92 -2.41 8.49
CA LEU A 138 12.94 -2.58 7.04
C LEU A 138 13.64 -3.88 6.64
N LEU A 139 14.81 -4.19 7.21
CA LEU A 139 15.52 -5.43 6.95
C LEU A 139 14.69 -6.66 7.33
N TYR A 140 13.95 -6.59 8.44
CA TYR A 140 13.07 -7.67 8.83
C TYR A 140 11.89 -7.85 7.86
N ALA A 141 11.30 -6.75 7.38
CA ALA A 141 10.27 -6.83 6.33
C ALA A 141 10.81 -7.50 5.06
N LEU A 142 12.03 -7.15 4.62
CA LEU A 142 12.69 -7.79 3.47
C LEU A 142 12.96 -9.28 3.71
N TYR A 143 13.36 -9.64 4.93
CA TYR A 143 13.55 -11.04 5.32
C TYR A 143 12.23 -11.84 5.21
N ILE A 144 11.12 -11.28 5.69
CA ILE A 144 9.79 -11.90 5.54
C ILE A 144 9.46 -12.09 4.06
N MET A 145 9.67 -11.07 3.22
CA MET A 145 9.45 -11.19 1.77
C MET A 145 10.27 -12.32 1.16
N LYS A 146 11.57 -12.41 1.51
CA LYS A 146 12.44 -13.49 1.05
C LYS A 146 11.92 -14.87 1.47
N LYS A 147 11.43 -15.02 2.72
CA LYS A 147 10.80 -16.29 3.19
C LYS A 147 9.59 -16.70 2.36
N HIS A 148 8.88 -15.76 1.78
CA HIS A 148 7.76 -15.98 0.88
C HIS A 148 8.16 -16.02 -0.61
N ASN A 149 9.46 -16.06 -0.92
CA ASN A 149 10.03 -16.11 -2.27
C ASN A 149 9.60 -14.97 -3.18
N PHE A 150 9.45 -13.75 -2.64
CA PHE A 150 9.18 -12.61 -3.50
C PHE A 150 10.01 -11.37 -3.16
N THR A 151 10.14 -10.50 -4.13
CA THR A 151 10.88 -9.25 -4.08
C THR A 151 9.94 -8.09 -4.33
N HIS A 152 10.05 -7.01 -3.58
CA HIS A 152 9.22 -5.82 -3.76
C HIS A 152 9.46 -5.13 -5.10
N ALA A 153 10.70 -5.11 -5.56
CA ALA A 153 11.19 -4.55 -6.81
C ALA A 153 10.94 -3.03 -7.01
N ASP A 154 10.44 -2.32 -5.98
CA ASP A 154 10.18 -0.88 -6.05
C ASP A 154 10.29 -0.21 -4.66
N ILE A 155 11.36 -0.53 -3.90
CA ILE A 155 11.56 0.06 -2.57
C ILE A 155 12.16 1.44 -2.71
N HIS A 156 11.41 2.45 -2.26
CA HIS A 156 11.86 3.83 -2.14
C HIS A 156 11.06 4.55 -1.05
N ASN A 157 11.45 5.75 -0.69
CA ASN A 157 10.89 6.52 0.43
C ASN A 157 9.39 6.85 0.34
N ARG A 158 8.74 6.66 -0.81
CA ARG A 158 7.29 6.81 -0.98
C ARG A 158 6.53 5.49 -0.78
N ASN A 159 7.24 4.35 -0.86
CA ASN A 159 6.66 3.02 -0.68
C ASN A 159 6.97 2.43 0.71
N ILE A 160 7.40 3.29 1.64
CA ILE A 160 7.54 2.97 3.05
C ILE A 160 6.65 3.94 3.82
N ALA A 161 5.63 3.40 4.47
CA ALA A 161 4.74 4.16 5.33
C ALA A 161 5.16 4.02 6.80
N TYR A 162 4.71 4.95 7.64
CA TYR A 162 4.93 4.88 9.07
C TYR A 162 3.63 5.07 9.85
N LYS A 163 3.62 4.54 11.07
CA LYS A 163 2.59 4.76 12.07
C LYS A 163 3.25 5.19 13.37
N LYS A 164 2.78 6.28 13.97
CA LYS A 164 3.18 6.71 15.31
C LYS A 164 2.65 5.72 16.34
N THR A 165 3.46 5.42 17.34
CA THR A 165 3.10 4.44 18.36
C THR A 165 3.66 4.81 19.73
N ASN A 166 2.91 4.48 20.79
CA ASN A 166 3.37 4.55 22.17
C ASN A 166 4.03 3.24 22.65
N ASN A 167 3.98 2.19 21.83
CA ASN A 167 4.65 0.94 22.15
C ASN A 167 6.16 1.17 22.13
N LYS A 168 6.83 0.83 23.24
CA LYS A 168 8.29 1.01 23.36
C LYS A 168 9.06 0.07 22.42
N THR A 169 8.55 -1.12 22.17
CA THR A 169 9.22 -2.16 21.38
C THR A 169 8.28 -2.80 20.37
N ILE A 170 8.87 -3.37 19.33
CA ILE A 170 8.24 -4.22 18.32
C ILE A 170 9.00 -5.54 18.21
N LYS A 171 8.31 -6.65 18.04
CA LYS A 171 8.94 -7.96 17.81
C LYS A 171 9.27 -8.14 16.32
N LEU A 172 10.54 -8.47 16.07
CA LEU A 172 11.06 -8.83 14.74
C LEU A 172 11.55 -10.29 14.80
N GLY A 173 10.64 -11.24 14.68
CA GLY A 173 10.91 -12.65 15.00
C GLY A 173 11.16 -12.83 16.50
N ASP A 174 12.35 -13.36 16.84
CA ASP A 174 12.77 -13.59 18.22
C ASP A 174 13.41 -12.36 18.87
N ILE A 175 13.62 -11.28 18.10
CA ILE A 175 14.30 -10.07 18.58
C ILE A 175 13.25 -9.00 18.89
N SER A 176 13.45 -8.27 20.00
CA SER A 176 12.70 -7.07 20.33
C SER A 176 13.53 -5.84 20.00
N VAL A 177 12.98 -4.93 19.20
CA VAL A 177 13.61 -3.67 18.79
C VAL A 177 12.81 -2.51 19.33
N ASN A 178 13.48 -1.46 19.84
CA ASN A 178 12.82 -0.24 20.27
C ASN A 178 12.23 0.49 19.06
N THR A 179 10.96 0.92 19.16
CA THR A 179 10.26 1.65 18.09
C THR A 179 10.69 3.10 18.00
N TYR A 180 11.09 3.69 19.11
CA TYR A 180 11.34 5.13 19.27
C TYR A 180 10.20 5.99 18.69
N GLY A 181 8.95 5.51 18.87
CA GLY A 181 7.74 6.21 18.47
C GLY A 181 7.21 5.88 17.07
N TYR A 182 7.88 5.00 16.29
CA TYR A 182 7.49 4.68 14.92
C TYR A 182 7.50 3.20 14.61
N ILE A 183 6.46 2.74 13.91
CA ILE A 183 6.41 1.45 13.22
C ILE A 183 6.38 1.72 11.72
N TYR A 184 7.27 1.06 10.97
CA TYR A 184 7.42 1.24 9.53
C TYR A 184 6.90 0.02 8.77
N SER A 185 6.17 0.29 7.68
CA SER A 185 5.53 -0.76 6.87
C SER A 185 5.81 -0.55 5.39
N LEU A 186 6.11 -1.63 4.65
CA LEU A 186 6.15 -1.60 3.20
C LEU A 186 4.73 -1.55 2.63
N ILE A 187 4.57 -0.76 1.57
CA ILE A 187 3.31 -0.55 0.84
C ILE A 187 3.55 -0.61 -0.67
N ASP A 188 2.48 -0.78 -1.45
CA ASP A 188 2.46 -0.76 -2.91
C ASP A 188 3.27 -1.90 -3.57
N TYR A 189 2.62 -3.07 -3.69
CA TYR A 189 3.22 -4.28 -4.27
C TYR A 189 2.98 -4.42 -5.79
N GLY A 190 2.58 -3.34 -6.48
CA GLY A 190 2.26 -3.40 -7.91
C GLY A 190 3.41 -3.88 -8.80
N ASN A 191 4.65 -3.64 -8.38
CA ASN A 191 5.86 -4.10 -9.08
C ASN A 191 6.51 -5.35 -8.46
N ALA A 192 5.91 -5.93 -7.42
CA ALA A 192 6.48 -7.09 -6.75
C ALA A 192 6.59 -8.31 -7.69
N ILE A 193 7.66 -9.07 -7.52
CA ILE A 193 8.04 -10.21 -8.38
C ILE A 193 8.05 -11.47 -7.53
N HIS A 194 7.54 -12.57 -8.10
CA HIS A 194 7.60 -13.90 -7.53
C HIS A 194 8.02 -14.91 -8.62
N PRO A 195 8.83 -15.95 -8.32
CA PRO A 195 9.33 -16.91 -9.32
C PRO A 195 8.24 -17.69 -10.09
N LYS A 196 7.02 -17.71 -9.57
CA LYS A 196 5.87 -18.39 -10.21
C LYS A 196 5.04 -17.49 -11.14
N PHE A 197 5.42 -16.20 -11.31
CA PHE A 197 4.66 -15.22 -12.09
C PHE A 197 5.57 -14.42 -13.02
#